data_bc3c9f4a722212df8c3a7b44ba0ba227
#
_entry.id   bc3c9f4a722212df8c3a7b44ba0ba227
#
_cell.length_a   1.000
_cell.length_b   1.000
_cell.length_c   1.000
_cell.angle_alpha   90.00
_cell.angle_beta   90.00
_cell.angle_gamma   90.00
#
_symmetry.space_group_name_H-M   'P 1'
#
loop_
_entity.id
_entity.type
_entity.pdbx_description
1 polymer ?
#
loop_
_entity_poly.entity_id
_entity_poly.type
_entity_poly.pdbx_seq_one_letter_code
_entity_poly.pdbx_strand_id
1 'polypeptide(L)'
;AAPGFLGSSESYLKIHATLRHYIPIIKENLVFAYRLDYQEFLSDAPWYAIPFYTPGGPIYDNAAIGGYMTVRGLLYNRVAGSSTGFVNAELRWKFAGFGIWGQDIGLMLSGFCDGISTLRCFDLTNRTGAFPKLYDKYIDTSRGDNLHLSSGAALKIILNRNFVLNIEYARALSAQDGAGVMYFNTGFYF
;
A
#
# COMPACT_ATOMS: atom_id res chain seq x y z
N ALA A 1 -11.14 13.79 9.55
CA ALA A 1 -12.50 14.01 10.05
C ALA A 1 -13.15 15.12 9.22
N ALA A 2 -14.44 14.97 8.93
CA ALA A 2 -15.27 15.98 8.27
C ALA A 2 -16.48 16.21 9.17
N PRO A 3 -16.37 17.11 10.18
CA PRO A 3 -17.48 17.35 11.09
C PRO A 3 -18.53 18.28 10.45
N GLY A 4 -19.82 17.95 10.63
CA GLY A 4 -20.92 18.71 10.06
C GLY A 4 -21.00 20.18 10.52
N PHE A 5 -20.48 20.51 11.72
CA PHE A 5 -20.44 21.87 12.21
C PHE A 5 -19.51 22.82 11.43
N LEU A 6 -18.61 22.28 10.60
CA LEU A 6 -17.76 23.04 9.67
C LEU A 6 -18.37 23.17 8.26
N GLY A 7 -19.66 22.87 8.09
CA GLY A 7 -20.35 22.99 6.81
C GLY A 7 -20.16 21.77 5.88
N SER A 8 -19.65 20.65 6.40
CA SER A 8 -19.60 19.41 5.64
C SER A 8 -21.00 18.81 5.50
N SER A 9 -21.40 18.43 4.29
CA SER A 9 -22.65 17.70 4.04
C SER A 9 -22.62 16.28 4.60
N GLU A 10 -21.41 15.71 4.77
CA GLU A 10 -21.20 14.38 5.29
C GLU A 10 -20.29 14.45 6.52
N SER A 11 -20.66 13.72 7.57
CA SER A 11 -19.86 13.67 8.81
C SER A 11 -19.25 12.30 8.98
N TYR A 12 -17.91 12.22 8.95
CA TYR A 12 -17.19 10.97 9.19
C TYR A 12 -15.88 11.18 9.94
N LEU A 13 -15.45 10.12 10.61
CA LEU A 13 -14.16 10.05 11.27
C LEU A 13 -13.36 8.89 10.68
N LYS A 14 -12.17 9.20 10.18
CA LYS A 14 -11.18 8.23 9.69
C LYS A 14 -10.04 8.12 10.68
N ILE A 15 -9.71 6.92 11.09
CA ILE A 15 -8.51 6.57 11.84
C ILE A 15 -7.53 5.91 10.87
N HIS A 16 -6.28 6.33 10.93
CA HIS A 16 -5.20 5.73 10.19
C HIS A 16 -3.98 5.58 11.10
N ALA A 17 -3.44 4.37 11.19
CA ALA A 17 -2.27 4.04 11.98
C ALA A 17 -1.25 3.29 11.12
N THR A 18 0.00 3.75 11.16
CA THR A 18 1.12 3.11 10.47
C THR A 18 2.24 2.84 11.45
N LEU A 19 2.72 1.60 11.48
CA LEU A 19 3.93 1.19 12.18
C LEU A 19 4.99 0.80 11.14
N ARG A 20 6.18 1.40 11.25
CA ARG A 20 7.36 1.04 10.45
C ARG A 20 8.48 0.63 11.38
N HIS A 21 9.12 -0.49 11.09
CA HIS A 21 10.22 -0.98 11.89
C HIS A 21 11.32 -1.56 11.00
N TYR A 22 12.57 -1.32 11.42
CA TYR A 22 13.78 -1.74 10.70
C TYR A 22 14.67 -2.49 11.66
N ILE A 23 14.89 -3.77 11.39
CA ILE A 23 15.68 -4.68 12.25
C ILE A 23 16.98 -4.99 11.53
N PRO A 24 18.13 -4.48 12.01
CA PRO A 24 19.41 -4.85 11.46
C PRO A 24 19.74 -6.31 11.87
N ILE A 25 19.89 -7.18 10.87
CA ILE A 25 20.28 -8.59 11.08
C ILE A 25 21.81 -8.71 11.05
N ILE A 26 22.44 -8.10 10.04
CA ILE A 26 23.90 -8.07 9.90
C ILE A 26 24.32 -6.60 9.74
N LYS A 27 24.50 -5.92 10.88
CA LYS A 27 24.87 -4.49 10.91
C LYS A 27 24.03 -3.68 9.90
N GLU A 28 24.69 -2.93 9.02
CA GLU A 28 24.05 -2.13 7.97
C GLU A 28 23.83 -2.90 6.66
N ASN A 29 24.37 -4.13 6.56
CA ASN A 29 24.37 -4.85 5.29
C ASN A 29 23.12 -5.69 5.06
N LEU A 30 22.49 -6.20 6.12
CA LEU A 30 21.25 -6.98 6.00
C LEU A 30 20.23 -6.45 6.99
N VAL A 31 19.14 -5.92 6.49
CA VAL A 31 18.07 -5.31 7.28
C VAL A 31 16.74 -5.96 6.91
N PHE A 32 16.00 -6.39 7.92
CA PHE A 32 14.59 -6.72 7.76
C PHE A 32 13.74 -5.48 8.06
N ALA A 33 12.98 -5.03 7.09
CA ALA A 33 12.10 -3.90 7.22
C ALA A 33 10.65 -4.35 7.08
N TYR A 34 9.76 -3.85 7.94
CA TYR A 34 8.34 -4.08 7.76
C TYR A 34 7.49 -2.85 8.08
N ARG A 35 6.35 -2.78 7.43
CA ARG A 35 5.32 -1.79 7.66
C ARG A 35 4.00 -2.50 7.92
N LEU A 36 3.33 -2.11 8.99
CA LEU A 36 1.94 -2.49 9.26
C LEU A 36 1.09 -1.23 9.13
N ASP A 37 -0.01 -1.35 8.47
CA ASP A 37 -0.91 -0.24 8.23
C ASP A 37 -2.36 -0.64 8.49
N TYR A 38 -3.08 0.23 9.18
CA TYR A 38 -4.47 0.05 9.51
C TYR A 38 -5.24 1.32 9.26
N GLN A 39 -6.36 1.19 8.57
CA GLN A 39 -7.27 2.29 8.29
C GLN A 39 -8.69 1.88 8.60
N GLU A 40 -9.44 2.76 9.25
CA GLU A 40 -10.84 2.54 9.57
C GLU A 40 -11.66 3.83 9.50
N PHE A 41 -12.87 3.70 8.97
CA PHE A 41 -13.91 4.70 9.07
C PHE A 41 -14.88 4.30 10.18
N LEU A 42 -15.00 5.13 11.21
CA LEU A 42 -15.85 4.86 12.39
C LEU A 42 -17.32 5.23 12.14
N SER A 43 -17.62 5.90 11.05
CA SER A 43 -18.97 6.30 10.66
C SER A 43 -19.15 6.09 9.15
N ASP A 44 -20.37 6.25 8.67
CA ASP A 44 -20.70 6.14 7.25
C ASP A 44 -19.95 7.19 6.44
N ALA A 45 -18.80 6.80 5.92
CA ALA A 45 -18.01 7.66 5.06
C ALA A 45 -18.63 7.70 3.65
N PRO A 46 -18.57 8.84 2.97
CA PRO A 46 -18.99 8.92 1.59
C PRO A 46 -18.13 8.00 0.72
N TRP A 47 -18.73 7.38 -0.29
CA TRP A 47 -18.06 6.41 -1.18
C TRP A 47 -16.77 6.95 -1.80
N TYR A 48 -16.70 8.26 -2.05
CA TYR A 48 -15.51 8.91 -2.62
C TYR A 48 -14.37 9.08 -1.62
N ALA A 49 -14.61 8.96 -0.31
CA ALA A 49 -13.57 9.06 0.71
C ALA A 49 -12.90 7.72 1.01
N ILE A 50 -13.56 6.61 0.68
CA ILE A 50 -13.15 5.25 1.07
C ILE A 50 -11.93 4.74 0.30
N PRO A 51 -11.81 4.97 -1.03
CA PRO A 51 -10.69 4.46 -1.79
C PRO A 51 -9.35 5.09 -1.40
N PHE A 52 -9.36 6.15 -0.62
CA PHE A 52 -8.16 6.96 -0.43
C PHE A 52 -7.36 6.51 0.79
N TYR A 53 -6.20 5.97 0.51
CA TYR A 53 -5.11 5.80 1.43
C TYR A 53 -4.19 7.03 1.36
N THR A 54 -3.92 7.65 2.50
CA THR A 54 -2.98 8.77 2.58
C THR A 54 -1.68 8.27 3.20
N PRO A 55 -0.65 7.94 2.44
CA PRO A 55 0.64 7.55 3.00
C PRO A 55 1.30 8.79 3.58
N GLY A 56 1.10 9.06 4.85
CA GLY A 56 1.86 9.93 5.75
C GLY A 56 2.72 11.08 5.18
N GLY A 57 2.23 11.81 4.18
CA GLY A 57 2.96 12.93 3.57
C GLY A 57 1.99 14.02 3.10
N PRO A 58 2.43 15.29 3.13
CA PRO A 58 1.50 16.42 2.94
C PRO A 58 1.07 16.66 1.50
N ILE A 59 1.57 15.94 0.52
CA ILE A 59 1.47 16.50 -0.82
C ILE A 59 0.74 15.62 -1.82
N TYR A 60 0.76 14.34 -1.77
CA TYR A 60 0.21 13.58 -2.89
C TYR A 60 -0.31 12.23 -2.43
N ASP A 61 -1.40 11.96 -2.99
CA ASP A 61 -1.96 10.69 -3.30
C ASP A 61 -2.94 10.17 -2.27
N ASN A 62 -4.12 10.59 -2.52
CA ASN A 62 -5.27 9.75 -2.34
C ASN A 62 -5.10 8.49 -3.20
N ALA A 63 -4.08 7.70 -2.92
CA ALA A 63 -3.88 6.44 -3.60
C ALA A 63 -4.87 5.43 -3.04
N ALA A 64 -5.66 4.84 -3.89
CA ALA A 64 -6.42 3.69 -3.48
C ALA A 64 -5.49 2.50 -3.19
N ILE A 65 -5.98 1.55 -2.46
CA ILE A 65 -5.20 0.40 -2.04
C ILE A 65 -5.00 -0.56 -3.22
N GLY A 66 -3.76 -0.85 -3.50
CA GLY A 66 -3.24 -1.56 -4.66
C GLY A 66 -2.28 -0.68 -5.44
N GLY A 67 -1.21 -1.27 -5.96
CA GLY A 67 -0.15 -0.58 -6.69
C GLY A 67 1.03 -0.17 -5.81
N TYR A 68 1.92 0.61 -6.38
CA TYR A 68 3.24 0.89 -5.81
C TYR A 68 3.24 1.42 -4.37
N MET A 69 2.34 2.32 -4.03
CA MET A 69 2.38 3.02 -2.72
C MET A 69 1.86 2.18 -1.55
N THR A 70 1.15 1.08 -1.81
CA THR A 70 0.47 0.29 -0.77
C THR A 70 0.87 -1.18 -0.81
N VAL A 71 0.38 -1.94 -1.80
CA VAL A 71 0.68 -3.36 -2.00
C VAL A 71 1.12 -3.55 -3.44
N ARG A 72 2.42 -3.73 -3.61
CA ARG A 72 3.06 -3.83 -4.94
C ARG A 72 2.56 -5.07 -5.68
N GLY A 73 2.42 -4.98 -6.99
CA GLY A 73 1.97 -6.09 -7.84
C GLY A 73 0.45 -6.28 -7.91
N LEU A 74 -0.33 -5.66 -7.03
CA LEU A 74 -1.77 -5.59 -7.17
C LEU A 74 -2.16 -4.52 -8.20
N LEU A 75 -3.30 -4.74 -8.85
CA LEU A 75 -3.92 -3.73 -9.69
C LEU A 75 -4.22 -2.47 -8.86
N TYR A 76 -4.08 -1.33 -9.49
CA TYR A 76 -4.41 -0.05 -8.87
C TYR A 76 -5.89 -0.01 -8.46
N ASN A 77 -6.17 0.44 -7.23
CA ASN A 77 -7.52 0.46 -6.66
C ASN A 77 -8.18 -0.93 -6.52
N ARG A 78 -7.39 -1.99 -6.39
CA ARG A 78 -7.93 -3.36 -6.33
C ARG A 78 -8.74 -3.62 -5.07
N VAL A 79 -8.39 -3.00 -3.97
CA VAL A 79 -9.01 -3.23 -2.67
C VAL A 79 -9.59 -1.94 -2.11
N ALA A 80 -10.84 -2.00 -1.65
CA ALA A 80 -11.50 -0.90 -0.98
C ALA A 80 -12.39 -1.44 0.15
N GLY A 81 -12.44 -0.74 1.27
CA GLY A 81 -13.27 -1.13 2.41
C GLY A 81 -13.39 -0.03 3.44
N SER A 82 -14.37 -0.15 4.32
CA SER A 82 -14.55 0.74 5.47
C SER A 82 -13.48 0.53 6.53
N SER A 83 -12.92 -0.68 6.60
CA SER A 83 -11.75 -1.00 7.42
C SER A 83 -10.82 -1.89 6.62
N THR A 84 -9.54 -1.52 6.55
CA THR A 84 -8.52 -2.25 5.80
C THR A 84 -7.24 -2.31 6.59
N GLY A 85 -6.52 -3.42 6.46
CA GLY A 85 -5.20 -3.59 7.03
C GLY A 85 -4.25 -4.17 6.00
N PHE A 86 -3.04 -3.60 5.88
CA PHE A 86 -2.02 -4.18 5.03
C PHE A 86 -0.66 -4.27 5.71
N VAL A 87 0.17 -5.17 5.22
CA VAL A 87 1.53 -5.43 5.67
C VAL A 87 2.46 -5.45 4.47
N ASN A 88 3.62 -4.84 4.64
CA ASN A 88 4.75 -5.00 3.73
C ASN A 88 5.92 -5.53 4.55
N ALA A 89 6.60 -6.53 4.06
CA ALA A 89 7.79 -7.10 4.65
C ALA A 89 8.89 -7.19 3.58
N GLU A 90 10.08 -6.68 3.87
CA GLU A 90 11.18 -6.56 2.92
C GLU A 90 12.50 -6.93 3.60
N LEU A 91 13.23 -7.87 3.01
CA LEU A 91 14.60 -8.19 3.39
C LEU A 91 15.54 -7.45 2.44
N ARG A 92 16.35 -6.53 2.98
CA ARG A 92 17.26 -5.64 2.26
C ARG A 92 18.70 -6.07 2.48
N TRP A 93 19.41 -6.41 1.40
CA TRP A 93 20.80 -6.84 1.46
C TRP A 93 21.69 -5.93 0.62
N LYS A 94 22.53 -5.12 1.29
CA LYS A 94 23.60 -4.36 0.65
C LYS A 94 24.78 -5.29 0.41
N PHE A 95 24.96 -5.72 -0.83
CA PHE A 95 25.95 -6.73 -1.18
C PHE A 95 27.25 -6.13 -1.73
N ALA A 96 27.25 -4.88 -2.19
CA ALA A 96 28.43 -4.20 -2.68
C ALA A 96 28.41 -2.71 -2.37
N GLY A 97 29.60 -2.13 -2.24
CA GLY A 97 29.81 -0.70 -2.13
C GLY A 97 31.22 -0.37 -2.67
N PHE A 98 31.29 0.65 -3.53
CA PHE A 98 32.55 1.10 -4.15
C PHE A 98 32.48 2.58 -4.51
N GLY A 99 33.66 3.18 -4.59
CA GLY A 99 33.80 4.55 -5.06
C GLY A 99 34.21 4.61 -6.52
N ILE A 100 33.55 5.46 -7.32
CA ILE A 100 33.93 5.72 -8.70
C ILE A 100 33.77 7.22 -9.00
N TRP A 101 34.80 7.85 -9.58
CA TRP A 101 34.80 9.29 -9.91
C TRP A 101 34.40 10.21 -8.74
N GLY A 102 34.85 9.85 -7.52
CA GLY A 102 34.53 10.62 -6.32
C GLY A 102 33.10 10.43 -5.81
N GLN A 103 32.31 9.50 -6.37
CA GLN A 103 30.98 9.14 -5.92
C GLN A 103 31.02 7.83 -5.15
N ASP A 104 30.26 7.74 -4.07
CA ASP A 104 30.04 6.51 -3.29
C ASP A 104 28.81 5.78 -3.86
N ILE A 105 29.02 4.55 -4.34
CA ILE A 105 27.97 3.74 -4.96
C ILE A 105 27.73 2.50 -4.12
N GLY A 106 26.51 2.31 -3.65
CA GLY A 106 26.04 1.10 -2.98
C GLY A 106 25.08 0.32 -3.84
N LEU A 107 25.23 -1.01 -3.87
CA LEU A 107 24.28 -1.91 -4.53
C LEU A 107 23.56 -2.75 -3.50
N MET A 108 22.23 -2.79 -3.58
CA MET A 108 21.38 -3.51 -2.66
C MET A 108 20.35 -4.34 -3.43
N LEU A 109 20.17 -5.58 -3.01
CA LEU A 109 19.07 -6.44 -3.42
C LEU A 109 18.03 -6.48 -2.30
N SER A 110 16.76 -6.53 -2.65
CA SER A 110 15.72 -6.84 -1.70
C SER A 110 14.69 -7.83 -2.25
N GLY A 111 14.25 -8.72 -1.36
CA GLY A 111 13.08 -9.57 -1.59
C GLY A 111 11.96 -9.11 -0.69
N PHE A 112 10.72 -9.12 -1.17
CA PHE A 112 9.60 -8.63 -0.41
C PHE A 112 8.33 -9.46 -0.58
N CYS A 113 7.47 -9.34 0.42
CA CYS A 113 6.11 -9.87 0.40
C CYS A 113 5.17 -8.80 0.97
N ASP A 114 4.12 -8.51 0.25
CA ASP A 114 3.10 -7.55 0.65
C ASP A 114 1.75 -8.26 0.74
N GLY A 115 0.92 -7.85 1.70
CA GLY A 115 -0.40 -8.44 1.89
C GLY A 115 -1.42 -7.42 2.36
N ILE A 116 -2.68 -7.61 1.97
CA ILE A 116 -3.79 -6.77 2.39
C ILE A 116 -5.07 -7.59 2.56
N SER A 117 -5.89 -7.17 3.51
CA SER A 117 -7.23 -7.68 3.71
C SER A 117 -8.20 -6.55 4.03
N THR A 118 -9.41 -6.65 3.51
CA THR A 118 -10.54 -5.84 3.93
C THR A 118 -11.12 -6.46 5.20
N LEU A 119 -11.03 -5.71 6.30
CA LEU A 119 -11.52 -6.15 7.61
C LEU A 119 -13.02 -5.88 7.75
N ARG A 120 -13.51 -4.81 7.11
CA ARG A 120 -14.92 -4.47 7.03
C ARG A 120 -15.23 -3.89 5.65
N CYS A 121 -16.13 -4.56 4.94
CA CYS A 121 -16.61 -4.11 3.65
C CYS A 121 -17.39 -2.81 3.79
N PHE A 122 -17.52 -2.13 2.67
CA PHE A 122 -18.32 -0.91 2.59
C PHE A 122 -19.80 -1.28 2.43
N ASP A 123 -20.66 -0.71 3.28
CA ASP A 123 -22.10 -0.87 3.15
C ASP A 123 -22.66 0.13 2.14
N LEU A 124 -23.04 -0.38 0.99
CA LEU A 124 -23.66 0.41 -0.09
C LEU A 124 -25.19 0.34 -0.06
N THR A 125 -25.80 -0.45 0.80
CA THR A 125 -27.26 -0.71 0.78
C THR A 125 -28.08 0.56 0.93
N ASN A 126 -27.63 1.51 1.73
CA ASN A 126 -28.32 2.79 1.94
C ASN A 126 -28.02 3.84 0.86
N ARG A 127 -27.09 3.58 -0.06
CA ARG A 127 -26.59 4.57 -1.03
C ARG A 127 -26.91 4.25 -2.48
N THR A 128 -27.44 3.06 -2.72
CA THR A 128 -27.78 2.58 -4.07
C THR A 128 -29.25 2.80 -4.43
N GLY A 129 -29.92 3.76 -3.81
CA GLY A 129 -31.36 4.01 -3.98
C GLY A 129 -31.86 4.09 -5.43
N ALA A 130 -30.98 4.31 -6.41
CA ALA A 130 -31.32 4.33 -7.82
C ALA A 130 -31.20 2.96 -8.53
N PHE A 131 -30.35 2.01 -8.03
CA PHE A 131 -30.03 0.78 -8.76
C PHE A 131 -29.81 -0.47 -7.86
N PRO A 132 -30.68 -0.79 -6.91
CA PRO A 132 -30.47 -1.92 -5.99
C PRO A 132 -30.33 -3.27 -6.73
N LYS A 133 -31.10 -3.49 -7.79
CA LYS A 133 -31.05 -4.74 -8.57
C LYS A 133 -29.75 -4.95 -9.37
N LEU A 134 -29.07 -3.87 -9.76
CA LEU A 134 -27.76 -3.96 -10.41
C LEU A 134 -26.67 -4.27 -9.41
N TYR A 135 -26.80 -3.76 -8.20
CA TYR A 135 -25.87 -3.99 -7.12
C TYR A 135 -25.84 -5.48 -6.72
N ASP A 136 -27.00 -6.05 -6.41
CA ASP A 136 -27.14 -7.45 -6.02
C ASP A 136 -26.66 -8.46 -7.07
N LYS A 137 -26.69 -8.05 -8.34
CA LYS A 137 -26.22 -8.87 -9.45
C LYS A 137 -24.71 -8.95 -9.57
N TYR A 138 -24.00 -7.89 -9.20
CA TYR A 138 -22.55 -7.78 -9.48
C TYR A 138 -21.68 -7.76 -8.21
N ILE A 139 -22.25 -7.56 -7.05
CA ILE A 139 -21.54 -7.47 -5.79
C ILE A 139 -22.08 -8.49 -4.80
N ASP A 140 -21.30 -9.51 -4.52
CA ASP A 140 -21.61 -10.50 -3.50
C ASP A 140 -21.10 -10.01 -2.14
N THR A 141 -21.98 -9.38 -1.38
CA THR A 141 -21.68 -8.89 -0.01
C THR A 141 -21.64 -10.01 1.03
N SER A 142 -22.07 -11.23 0.68
CA SER A 142 -22.05 -12.39 1.58
C SER A 142 -20.64 -12.97 1.73
N ARG A 143 -19.75 -12.68 0.80
CA ARG A 143 -18.37 -13.12 0.86
C ARG A 143 -17.50 -12.03 1.46
N GLY A 144 -16.81 -12.36 2.56
CA GLY A 144 -15.71 -11.53 3.04
C GLY A 144 -14.64 -11.39 1.96
N ASP A 145 -14.01 -10.25 1.90
CA ASP A 145 -12.84 -10.06 1.04
C ASP A 145 -11.68 -10.93 1.56
N ASN A 146 -11.00 -11.59 0.65
CA ASN A 146 -9.92 -12.50 1.00
C ASN A 146 -8.62 -11.72 1.22
N LEU A 147 -7.65 -12.40 1.80
CA LEU A 147 -6.28 -11.90 1.87
C LEU A 147 -5.66 -11.87 0.47
N HIS A 148 -5.31 -10.67 0.01
CA HIS A 148 -4.60 -10.46 -1.24
C HIS A 148 -3.11 -10.37 -0.97
N LEU A 149 -2.31 -11.20 -1.63
CA LEU A 149 -0.88 -11.30 -1.43
C LEU A 149 -0.11 -11.03 -2.72
N SER A 150 1.04 -10.44 -2.57
CA SER A 150 2.02 -10.27 -3.64
C SER A 150 3.43 -10.52 -3.13
N SER A 151 4.34 -10.79 -4.04
CA SER A 151 5.76 -10.93 -3.75
C SER A 151 6.59 -10.39 -4.90
N GLY A 152 7.85 -10.09 -4.61
CA GLY A 152 8.73 -9.54 -5.62
C GLY A 152 10.15 -9.36 -5.14
N ALA A 153 10.95 -8.77 -6.03
CA ALA A 153 12.33 -8.42 -5.76
C ALA A 153 12.66 -7.05 -6.31
N ALA A 154 13.69 -6.42 -5.74
CA ALA A 154 14.17 -5.12 -6.17
C ALA A 154 15.69 -5.06 -6.21
N LEU A 155 16.22 -4.34 -7.19
CA LEU A 155 17.60 -3.87 -7.23
C LEU A 155 17.61 -2.38 -6.93
N LYS A 156 18.41 -1.99 -5.94
CA LYS A 156 18.55 -0.58 -5.54
C LYS A 156 20.00 -0.12 -5.75
N ILE A 157 20.16 1.03 -6.38
CA ILE A 157 21.44 1.69 -6.56
C ILE A 157 21.44 2.94 -5.69
N ILE A 158 22.32 2.95 -4.71
CA ILE A 158 22.44 4.03 -3.72
C ILE A 158 23.62 4.91 -4.11
N LEU A 159 23.38 6.17 -4.39
CA LEU A 159 24.39 7.15 -4.73
C LEU A 159 24.62 8.14 -3.58
N ASN A 160 25.85 8.26 -3.13
CA ASN A 160 26.28 9.19 -2.08
C ASN A 160 25.43 9.11 -0.80
N ARG A 161 24.85 7.96 -0.50
CA ARG A 161 23.96 7.68 0.66
C ARG A 161 22.64 8.46 0.66
N ASN A 162 22.40 9.38 -0.30
CA ASN A 162 21.26 10.28 -0.31
C ASN A 162 20.27 9.99 -1.44
N PHE A 163 20.74 9.43 -2.54
CA PHE A 163 19.89 9.17 -3.70
C PHE A 163 19.83 7.67 -3.96
N VAL A 164 18.62 7.14 -4.06
CA VAL A 164 18.36 5.72 -4.31
C VAL A 164 17.55 5.61 -5.58
N LEU A 165 18.10 4.91 -6.57
CA LEU A 165 17.36 4.41 -7.73
C LEU A 165 16.87 3.01 -7.40
N ASN A 166 15.61 2.73 -7.70
CA ASN A 166 14.95 1.51 -7.35
C ASN A 166 14.28 0.89 -8.58
N ILE A 167 14.65 -0.34 -8.90
CA ILE A 167 14.05 -1.15 -9.97
C ILE A 167 13.41 -2.35 -9.28
N GLU A 168 12.09 -2.44 -9.32
CA GLU A 168 11.34 -3.48 -8.63
C GLU A 168 10.48 -4.27 -9.61
N TYR A 169 10.38 -5.57 -9.37
CA TYR A 169 9.39 -6.42 -9.99
C TYR A 169 8.51 -7.03 -8.92
N ALA A 170 7.22 -6.87 -9.06
CA ALA A 170 6.22 -7.43 -8.15
C ALA A 170 5.14 -8.20 -8.91
N ARG A 171 4.63 -9.25 -8.29
CA ARG A 171 3.54 -10.05 -8.84
C ARG A 171 2.55 -10.41 -7.75
N ALA A 172 1.26 -10.21 -8.04
CA ALA A 172 0.18 -10.74 -7.23
C ALA A 172 0.19 -12.27 -7.27
N LEU A 173 -0.12 -12.93 -6.15
CA LEU A 173 -0.22 -14.40 -6.08
C LEU A 173 -1.49 -14.92 -6.76
N SER A 174 -2.54 -14.09 -6.81
CA SER A 174 -3.77 -14.39 -7.55
C SER A 174 -3.79 -13.63 -8.86
N ALA A 175 -4.10 -14.32 -9.96
CA ALA A 175 -4.23 -13.68 -11.27
C ALA A 175 -5.37 -12.65 -11.36
N GLN A 176 -6.35 -12.74 -10.47
CA GLN A 176 -7.46 -11.78 -10.37
C GLN A 176 -7.00 -10.45 -9.76
N ASP A 177 -5.92 -10.45 -8.99
CA ASP A 177 -5.43 -9.27 -8.29
C ASP A 177 -4.41 -8.48 -9.10
N GLY A 178 -3.83 -9.09 -10.12
CA GLY A 178 -2.90 -8.43 -11.01
C GLY A 178 -1.91 -9.37 -11.70
N ALA A 179 -1.26 -8.85 -12.71
CA ALA A 179 -0.15 -9.48 -13.38
C ALA A 179 1.18 -9.00 -12.78
N GLY A 180 2.31 -9.51 -13.33
CA GLY A 180 3.62 -8.98 -12.96
C GLY A 180 3.79 -7.53 -13.43
N VAL A 181 4.32 -6.67 -12.56
CA VAL A 181 4.53 -5.24 -12.82
C VAL A 181 5.95 -4.84 -12.46
N MET A 182 6.59 -4.07 -13.34
CA MET A 182 7.88 -3.44 -13.08
C MET A 182 7.67 -1.99 -12.62
N TYR A 183 8.40 -1.58 -11.57
CA TYR A 183 8.39 -0.22 -11.06
C TYR A 183 9.80 0.37 -11.16
N PHE A 184 9.87 1.64 -11.52
CA PHE A 184 11.07 2.43 -11.54
C PHE A 184 10.84 3.67 -10.67
N ASN A 185 11.55 3.75 -9.55
CA ASN A 185 11.29 4.76 -8.54
C ASN A 185 12.57 5.29 -7.93
N THR A 186 12.43 6.37 -7.17
CA THR A 186 13.50 6.91 -6.33
C THR A 186 13.13 6.79 -4.86
N GLY A 187 14.15 6.56 -4.03
CA GLY A 187 13.98 6.39 -2.58
C GLY A 187 13.67 4.95 -2.16
N PHE A 188 13.53 4.76 -0.86
CA PHE A 188 13.03 3.50 -0.30
C PHE A 188 11.52 3.51 -0.30
N TYR A 189 10.93 2.33 -0.41
CA TYR A 189 9.48 2.18 -0.46
C TYR A 189 8.78 2.62 0.86
N PHE A 190 9.39 2.36 2.01
CA PHE A 190 8.94 2.82 3.32
C PHE A 190 10.10 2.87 4.30
#